data_e04df3005e9a6728d549778e56b3a450
#
_entry.id   e04df3005e9a6728d549778e56b3a450
#
_cell.length_a   1.000
_cell.length_b   1.000
_cell.length_c   1.000
_cell.angle_alpha   90.00
_cell.angle_beta   90.00
_cell.angle_gamma   90.00
#
_symmetry.space_group_name_H-M   'P 1'
#
loop_
_entity.id
_entity.type
_entity.pdbx_description
1 polymer ?
#
loop_
_entity_poly.entity_id
_entity_poly.type
_entity_poly.pdbx_seq_one_letter_code
_entity_poly.pdbx_strand_id
1 'polypeptide(L)' 'MVRLLERYVKYFPVTSDTPIISIGEGNTPLVRLDNLGVKLGIELYGKCEGLNPTGSFKDRGMVLAVAKALEAGSKGII' A
#
# COMPACT_ATOMS: atom_id res chain seq x y z
N MET A 1 -7.00 1.36 -12.31
CA MET A 1 -6.10 0.84 -11.27
C MET A 1 -6.93 0.28 -10.11
N VAL A 2 -6.62 -0.91 -9.63
CA VAL A 2 -7.33 -1.50 -8.49
C VAL A 2 -6.75 -0.90 -7.19
N ARG A 3 -7.64 -0.40 -6.33
CA ARG A 3 -7.26 0.18 -5.05
C ARG A 3 -6.79 -0.92 -4.09
N LEU A 4 -5.89 -0.59 -3.17
CA LEU A 4 -5.32 -1.56 -2.23
C LEU A 4 -6.40 -2.29 -1.42
N LEU A 5 -7.37 -1.53 -0.88
CA LEU A 5 -8.44 -2.10 -0.06
C LEU A 5 -9.34 -3.05 -0.85
N GLU A 6 -9.48 -2.83 -2.16
CA GLU A 6 -10.23 -3.74 -3.03
C GLU A 6 -9.44 -5.01 -3.33
N ARG A 7 -8.15 -4.85 -3.63
CA ARG A 7 -7.29 -5.97 -4.05
C ARG A 7 -7.14 -7.01 -2.93
N TYR A 8 -7.02 -6.56 -1.70
CA TYR A 8 -6.73 -7.41 -0.55
C TYR A 8 -7.87 -7.50 0.45
N VAL A 9 -9.11 -7.22 0.00
CA VAL A 9 -10.28 -7.13 0.87
C VAL A 9 -10.46 -8.38 1.74
N LYS A 10 -10.18 -9.57 1.21
CA LYS A 10 -10.37 -10.82 1.97
C LYS A 10 -9.35 -11.00 3.10
N TYR A 11 -8.29 -10.21 3.13
CA TYR A 11 -7.26 -10.28 4.17
C TYR A 11 -7.42 -9.19 5.22
N PHE A 12 -8.36 -8.26 5.03
CA PHE A 12 -8.52 -7.07 5.86
C PHE A 12 -9.87 -7.09 6.59
N PRO A 13 -9.97 -6.40 7.74
CA PRO A 13 -11.24 -6.25 8.45
C PRO A 13 -12.17 -5.25 7.77
N VAL A 14 -12.31 -5.36 6.45
CA VAL A 14 -13.16 -4.50 5.63
C VAL A 14 -14.54 -5.14 5.49
N THR A 15 -15.57 -4.36 5.81
CA THR A 15 -16.96 -4.79 5.74
C THR A 15 -17.71 -3.96 4.69
N SER A 16 -19.01 -4.25 4.53
CA SER A 16 -19.87 -3.44 3.65
C SER A 16 -19.99 -1.98 4.10
N ASP A 17 -19.69 -1.71 5.39
CA ASP A 17 -19.76 -0.35 5.95
C ASP A 17 -18.42 0.40 5.85
N THR A 18 -17.35 -0.27 5.48
CA THR A 18 -16.03 0.34 5.38
C THR A 18 -15.91 1.13 4.08
N PRO A 19 -15.65 2.45 4.13
CA PRO A 19 -15.44 3.20 2.90
C PRO A 19 -14.15 2.74 2.21
N ILE A 20 -14.22 2.53 0.91
CA ILE A 20 -13.06 2.14 0.12
C ILE A 20 -12.40 3.41 -0.39
N ILE A 21 -11.43 3.90 0.36
CA ILE A 21 -10.69 5.11 0.01
C ILE A 21 -9.36 4.75 -0.64
N SER A 22 -8.78 5.69 -1.36
CA SER A 22 -7.47 5.54 -1.97
C SER A 22 -6.84 6.90 -2.24
N ILE A 23 -5.52 6.96 -2.12
CA ILE A 23 -4.73 8.12 -2.54
C ILE A 23 -3.78 7.73 -3.67
N GLY A 24 -3.96 6.55 -4.25
CA GLY A 24 -3.05 6.02 -5.26
C GLY A 24 -1.91 5.19 -4.66
N GLU A 25 -2.08 4.70 -3.44
CA GLU A 25 -1.11 3.89 -2.74
C GLU A 25 -0.87 2.55 -3.42
N GLY A 26 0.30 1.98 -3.19
CA GLY A 26 0.66 0.67 -3.73
C GLY A 26 0.98 0.69 -5.21
N ASN A 27 0.87 -0.44 -5.89
CA ASN A 27 1.22 -0.63 -7.30
C ASN A 27 2.61 -0.10 -7.63
N THR A 28 3.53 -0.17 -6.68
CA THR A 28 4.88 0.33 -6.85
C THR A 28 5.63 -0.51 -7.88
N PRO A 29 6.54 0.10 -8.66
CA PRO A 29 7.28 -0.64 -9.66
C PRO A 29 8.15 -1.73 -9.05
N LEU A 30 8.25 -2.85 -9.76
CA LEU A 30 9.20 -3.91 -9.45
C LEU A 30 10.38 -3.73 -10.38
N VAL A 31 11.55 -3.44 -9.83
CA VAL A 31 12.77 -3.12 -10.59
C VAL A 31 13.81 -4.19 -10.35
N ARG A 32 14.40 -4.67 -11.43
CA ARG A 32 15.53 -5.60 -11.34
C ARG A 32 16.79 -4.85 -10.90
N LEU A 33 17.46 -5.35 -9.88
CA LEU A 33 18.68 -4.75 -9.33
C LEU A 33 19.88 -5.58 -9.78
N ASP A 34 20.30 -5.37 -11.05
CA ASP A 34 21.32 -6.22 -11.69
C ASP A 34 22.68 -6.12 -11.02
N ASN A 35 23.15 -4.90 -10.73
CA ASN A 35 24.50 -4.72 -10.19
C ASN A 35 24.66 -5.42 -8.84
N LEU A 36 23.71 -5.21 -7.94
CA LEU A 36 23.75 -5.85 -6.63
C LEU A 36 23.46 -7.34 -6.72
N GLY A 37 22.55 -7.73 -7.60
CA GLY A 37 22.22 -9.13 -7.83
C GLY A 37 23.43 -9.94 -8.28
N VAL A 38 24.22 -9.40 -9.21
CA VAL A 38 25.45 -10.06 -9.69
C VAL A 38 26.44 -10.24 -8.53
N LYS A 39 26.63 -9.21 -7.71
CA LYS A 39 27.53 -9.29 -6.55
C LYS A 39 27.10 -10.34 -5.55
N LEU A 40 25.80 -10.55 -5.37
CA LEU A 40 25.25 -11.51 -4.42
C LEU A 40 25.00 -12.88 -5.05
N GLY A 41 25.14 -13.03 -6.36
CA GLY A 41 24.88 -14.30 -7.06
C GLY A 41 23.41 -14.69 -7.09
N ILE A 42 22.50 -13.71 -7.12
CA ILE A 42 21.05 -13.94 -7.10
C ILE A 42 20.34 -13.06 -8.13
N GLU A 43 19.10 -13.42 -8.45
CA GLU A 43 18.19 -12.52 -9.13
C GLU A 43 17.53 -11.66 -8.05
N LEU A 44 17.84 -10.37 -8.06
CA LEU A 44 17.34 -9.44 -7.03
C LEU A 44 16.41 -8.42 -7.66
N TYR A 45 15.27 -8.21 -7.00
CA TYR A 45 14.27 -7.22 -7.41
C TYR A 45 13.94 -6.32 -6.24
N GLY A 46 13.62 -5.08 -6.53
CA GLY A 46 13.20 -4.10 -5.53
C GLY A 46 11.84 -3.54 -5.84
N LYS A 47 10.99 -3.43 -4.83
CA LYS A 47 9.74 -2.69 -4.91
C LYS A 47 10.01 -1.24 -4.53
N CYS A 48 9.72 -0.32 -5.44
CA CYS A 48 10.04 1.10 -5.25
C CYS A 48 8.99 1.78 -4.36
N GLU A 49 8.99 1.44 -3.06
CA GLU A 49 7.99 1.97 -2.12
C GLU A 49 8.07 3.48 -1.92
N GLY A 50 9.19 4.09 -2.23
CA GLY A 50 9.33 5.56 -2.22
C GLY A 50 8.44 6.26 -3.26
N LEU A 51 7.85 5.52 -4.19
CA LEU A 51 6.93 6.07 -5.19
C LEU A 51 5.47 6.06 -4.73
N ASN A 52 5.19 5.63 -3.51
CA ASN A 52 3.87 5.85 -2.91
C ASN A 52 3.62 7.37 -2.78
N PRO A 53 2.35 7.80 -2.73
CA PRO A 53 1.99 9.24 -2.75
C PRO A 53 2.71 10.10 -1.70
N THR A 54 2.91 9.60 -0.48
CA THR A 54 3.66 10.35 0.55
C THR A 54 5.12 9.94 0.63
N GLY A 55 5.60 9.13 -0.31
CA GLY A 55 7.00 8.70 -0.37
C GLY A 55 7.36 7.56 0.57
N SER A 56 6.37 6.86 1.12
CA SER A 56 6.62 5.80 2.09
C SER A 56 5.68 4.61 1.90
N PHE A 57 6.17 3.41 2.22
CA PHE A 57 5.36 2.19 2.24
C PHE A 57 4.21 2.28 3.27
N LYS A 58 4.31 3.20 4.22
CA LYS A 58 3.28 3.39 5.27
C LYS A 58 1.93 3.76 4.69
N ASP A 59 1.88 4.32 3.48
CA ASP A 59 0.62 4.64 2.81
C ASP A 59 -0.29 3.42 2.68
N ARG A 60 0.29 2.24 2.51
CA ARG A 60 -0.47 0.98 2.38
C ARG A 60 -1.28 0.69 3.65
N GLY A 61 -0.65 0.74 4.81
CA GLY A 61 -1.35 0.51 6.08
C GLY A 61 -2.27 1.66 6.46
N MET A 62 -1.90 2.89 6.12
CA MET A 62 -2.67 4.07 6.50
C MET A 62 -4.01 4.16 5.78
N VAL A 63 -4.14 3.70 4.53
CA VAL A 63 -5.45 3.72 3.88
C VAL A 63 -6.45 2.84 4.62
N LEU A 64 -6.02 1.69 5.13
CA LEU A 64 -6.89 0.84 5.94
C LEU A 64 -7.22 1.51 7.28
N ALA A 65 -6.22 2.09 7.95
CA ALA A 65 -6.43 2.77 9.23
C ALA A 65 -7.41 3.94 9.09
N VAL A 66 -7.25 4.75 8.05
CA VAL A 66 -8.15 5.88 7.79
C VAL A 66 -9.55 5.40 7.41
N ALA A 67 -9.66 4.36 6.59
CA ALA A 67 -10.94 3.79 6.21
C ALA A 67 -11.71 3.29 7.44
N LYS A 68 -11.04 2.60 8.36
CA LYS A 68 -11.66 2.11 9.60
C LYS A 68 -12.02 3.26 10.54
N ALA A 69 -11.21 4.31 10.59
CA ALA A 69 -11.53 5.50 11.37
C ALA A 69 -12.79 6.20 10.83
N LEU A 70 -12.92 6.33 9.53
CA LEU A 70 -14.11 6.88 8.89
C LEU A 70 -15.34 6.01 9.19
N GLU A 71 -15.21 4.70 9.07
CA GLU A 71 -16.29 3.76 9.39
C GLU A 71 -16.77 3.95 10.83
N ALA A 72 -15.84 4.19 11.75
CA ALA A 72 -16.15 4.43 13.17
C ALA A 72 -16.68 5.83 13.45
N GLY A 73 -16.82 6.68 12.46
CA GLY A 73 -17.35 8.03 12.60
C GLY A 73 -16.35 9.10 13.02
N SER A 74 -15.05 8.82 12.94
CA SER A 74 -14.02 9.80 13.25
C SER A 74 -14.05 10.96 12.26
N LYS A 75 -13.84 12.19 12.75
CA LYS A 75 -13.85 13.40 11.93
C LYS A 75 -12.45 13.92 11.64
N GLY A 76 -11.45 13.38 12.31
CA GLY A 76 -10.07 13.77 12.13
C GLY A 76 -9.13 12.76 12.78
N ILE A 77 -7.87 12.77 12.35
CA ILE A 77 -6.82 11.89 12.85
C ILE A 77 -5.58 12.75 13.12
N ILE A 78 -4.95 12.52 14.24
CA ILE A 78 -3.72 13.20 14.61
C ILE A 78 -2.54 12.22 14.52
#